data_db856a1310bddaaea221ffa8334e7253
#
_entry.id   db856a1310bddaaea221ffa8334e7253
#
_cell.length_a   1.000
_cell.length_b   1.000
_cell.length_c   1.000
_cell.angle_alpha   90.00
_cell.angle_beta   90.00
_cell.angle_gamma   90.00
#
_symmetry.space_group_name_H-M   'P 1'
#
loop_
_entity.id
_entity.type
_entity.pdbx_description
1 polymer ?
#
loop_
_entity_poly.entity_id
_entity_poly.type
_entity_poly.pdbx_seq_one_letter_code
_entity_poly.pdbx_strand_id
1 'polypeptide(L)'
;RRKSDGENVNFIVNHHPSKYGGEDESESRRNAAMKALRSLCDSLGSRSVIAMGDFNDSPQGASFRMIDDILINMGQQLSERGEGSIRYEGKWELIDMFLLGAGFEGKAEMDICRIPFLMVRDSKHPGVRPLRTYSGPRYIGGISDHCPVVLKLMK
;
A
#
# COMPACT_ATOMS: atom_id res chain seq x y z
N ARG A 1 -16.45 -11.90 -9.16
CA ARG A 1 -16.63 -11.91 -10.62
C ARG A 1 -16.97 -10.51 -11.11
N ARG A 2 -16.26 -9.98 -12.08
CA ARG A 2 -16.47 -8.64 -12.63
C ARG A 2 -17.79 -8.61 -13.41
N LYS A 3 -18.69 -7.65 -13.09
CA LYS A 3 -20.02 -7.59 -13.70
C LYS A 3 -20.00 -7.19 -15.17
N SER A 4 -18.98 -6.44 -15.62
CA SER A 4 -18.89 -5.91 -16.98
C SER A 4 -18.63 -6.97 -18.06
N ASP A 5 -17.87 -8.01 -17.76
CA ASP A 5 -17.44 -9.05 -18.72
C ASP A 5 -17.48 -10.46 -18.15
N GLY A 6 -17.82 -10.60 -16.87
CA GLY A 6 -17.91 -11.88 -16.19
C GLY A 6 -16.56 -12.53 -15.87
N GLU A 7 -15.43 -11.85 -16.06
CA GLU A 7 -14.12 -12.37 -15.66
C GLU A 7 -13.98 -12.47 -14.14
N ASN A 8 -13.22 -13.44 -13.68
CA ASN A 8 -12.86 -13.54 -12.28
C ASN A 8 -11.80 -12.48 -11.95
N VAL A 9 -11.92 -11.85 -10.79
CA VAL A 9 -10.91 -10.95 -10.23
C VAL A 9 -10.41 -11.58 -8.94
N ASN A 10 -9.10 -11.71 -8.84
CA ASN A 10 -8.44 -12.28 -7.67
C ASN A 10 -7.93 -11.12 -6.79
N PHE A 11 -8.46 -11.01 -5.58
CA PHE A 11 -8.01 -10.04 -4.59
C PHE A 11 -7.02 -10.71 -3.63
N ILE A 12 -5.83 -10.14 -3.49
CA ILE A 12 -4.79 -10.60 -2.56
C ILE A 12 -4.54 -9.47 -1.57
N VAL A 13 -4.83 -9.72 -0.28
CA VAL A 13 -4.56 -8.76 0.79
C VAL A 13 -3.21 -9.07 1.42
N ASN A 14 -2.35 -8.07 1.50
CA ASN A 14 -0.97 -8.19 1.96
C ASN A 14 -0.76 -7.36 3.24
N HIS A 15 0.10 -7.88 4.12
CA HIS A 15 0.75 -7.10 5.16
C HIS A 15 2.18 -7.64 5.28
N HIS A 16 3.11 -6.95 4.63
CA HIS A 16 4.52 -7.34 4.60
C HIS A 16 5.23 -6.99 5.91
N PRO A 17 6.34 -7.67 6.25
CA PRO A 17 7.10 -7.40 7.46
C PRO A 17 7.58 -5.96 7.54
N SER A 18 7.35 -5.34 8.72
CA SER A 18 7.78 -3.97 9.02
C SER A 18 9.29 -3.81 8.96
N LYS A 19 9.77 -2.59 8.71
CA LYS A 19 11.19 -2.19 8.81
C LYS A 19 11.70 -2.15 10.26
N TYR A 20 10.84 -2.38 11.24
CA TYR A 20 11.19 -2.40 12.66
C TYR A 20 12.14 -3.56 12.98
N GLY A 21 13.22 -3.27 13.70
CA GLY A 21 14.18 -4.30 14.17
C GLY A 21 15.47 -4.42 13.33
N GLY A 22 15.64 -3.61 12.31
CA GLY A 22 16.84 -3.60 11.45
C GLY A 22 16.48 -3.72 9.96
N GLU A 23 17.13 -2.92 9.14
CA GLU A 23 16.78 -2.81 7.72
C GLU A 23 17.13 -4.08 6.95
N ASP A 24 18.33 -4.63 7.15
CA ASP A 24 18.81 -5.81 6.40
C ASP A 24 17.98 -7.07 6.66
N GLU A 25 17.67 -7.36 7.94
CA GLU A 25 16.85 -8.53 8.29
C GLU A 25 15.40 -8.37 7.84
N SER A 26 14.87 -7.17 7.99
CA SER A 26 13.49 -6.87 7.57
C SER A 26 13.35 -6.84 6.04
N GLU A 27 14.38 -6.42 5.30
CA GLU A 27 14.41 -6.47 3.83
C GLU A 27 14.35 -7.91 3.33
N SER A 28 15.15 -8.81 3.90
CA SER A 28 15.14 -10.24 3.53
C SER A 28 13.74 -10.83 3.70
N ARG A 29 13.05 -10.50 4.81
CA ARG A 29 11.66 -10.95 5.07
C ARG A 29 10.65 -10.34 4.09
N ARG A 30 10.76 -9.04 3.75
CA ARG A 30 9.91 -8.40 2.73
C ARG A 30 10.15 -9.02 1.35
N ASN A 31 11.39 -9.30 1.00
CA ASN A 31 11.72 -9.97 -0.25
C ASN A 31 11.12 -11.39 -0.32
N ALA A 32 11.12 -12.13 0.79
CA ALA A 32 10.46 -13.44 0.85
C ALA A 32 8.93 -13.33 0.67
N ALA A 33 8.30 -12.33 1.30
CA ALA A 33 6.88 -12.06 1.14
C ALA A 33 6.53 -11.67 -0.32
N MET A 34 7.38 -10.83 -0.96
CA MET A 34 7.18 -10.46 -2.36
C MET A 34 7.35 -11.65 -3.32
N LYS A 35 8.30 -12.56 -3.06
CA LYS A 35 8.44 -13.81 -3.82
C LYS A 35 7.20 -14.70 -3.68
N ALA A 36 6.63 -14.79 -2.48
CA ALA A 36 5.40 -15.56 -2.25
C ALA A 36 4.22 -14.93 -3.01
N LEU A 37 4.08 -13.59 -2.98
CA LEU A 37 3.09 -12.87 -3.77
C LEU A 37 3.27 -13.13 -5.27
N ARG A 38 4.51 -13.06 -5.79
CA ARG A 38 4.83 -13.37 -7.18
C ARG A 38 4.34 -14.77 -7.57
N SER A 39 4.71 -15.78 -6.79
CA SER A 39 4.32 -17.17 -7.04
C SER A 39 2.80 -17.36 -7.04
N LEU A 40 2.09 -16.67 -6.14
CA LEU A 40 0.64 -16.69 -6.09
C LEU A 40 0.03 -16.04 -7.34
N CYS A 41 0.54 -14.88 -7.76
CA CYS A 41 0.09 -14.20 -8.99
C CYS A 41 0.29 -15.10 -10.23
N ASP A 42 1.43 -15.76 -10.33
CA ASP A 42 1.72 -16.69 -11.44
C ASP A 42 0.72 -17.86 -11.46
N SER A 43 0.37 -18.40 -10.29
CA SER A 43 -0.59 -19.51 -10.18
C SER A 43 -2.05 -19.11 -10.49
N LEU A 44 -2.44 -17.88 -10.20
CA LEU A 44 -3.79 -17.35 -10.40
C LEU A 44 -4.00 -16.74 -11.80
N GLY A 45 -2.93 -16.51 -12.54
CA GLY A 45 -2.92 -15.68 -13.75
C GLY A 45 -2.90 -14.19 -13.40
N SER A 46 -1.72 -13.60 -13.42
CA SER A 46 -1.44 -12.22 -12.97
C SER A 46 -2.35 -11.14 -13.58
N ARG A 47 -2.83 -11.34 -14.81
CA ARG A 47 -3.68 -10.39 -15.55
C ARG A 47 -4.92 -9.94 -14.78
N SER A 48 -5.53 -10.83 -13.99
CA SER A 48 -6.78 -10.58 -13.25
C SER A 48 -6.57 -10.37 -11.74
N VAL A 49 -5.33 -10.08 -11.31
CA VAL A 49 -4.98 -9.89 -9.90
C VAL A 49 -5.09 -8.42 -9.51
N ILE A 50 -5.61 -8.18 -8.32
CA ILE A 50 -5.50 -6.94 -7.54
C ILE A 50 -4.86 -7.31 -6.20
N ALA A 51 -3.58 -7.04 -6.03
CA ALA A 51 -2.89 -7.17 -4.76
C ALA A 51 -2.94 -5.81 -4.02
N MET A 52 -3.26 -5.81 -2.73
CA MET A 52 -3.44 -4.59 -1.95
C MET A 52 -3.02 -4.77 -0.50
N GLY A 53 -2.72 -3.67 0.16
CA GLY A 53 -2.44 -3.62 1.60
C GLY A 53 -1.16 -2.88 1.94
N ASP A 54 -0.66 -3.13 3.15
CA ASP A 54 0.59 -2.57 3.66
C ASP A 54 1.78 -3.42 3.22
N PHE A 55 2.58 -2.88 2.31
CA PHE A 55 3.79 -3.53 1.83
C PHE A 55 5.03 -3.20 2.68
N ASN A 56 4.91 -2.27 3.65
CA ASN A 56 5.99 -1.81 4.50
C ASN A 56 7.26 -1.39 3.71
N ASP A 57 7.08 -0.96 2.48
CA ASP A 57 8.13 -0.47 1.58
C ASP A 57 7.55 0.61 0.65
N SER A 58 8.39 1.53 0.18
CA SER A 58 7.95 2.55 -0.77
C SER A 58 7.72 1.94 -2.16
N PRO A 59 6.92 2.56 -3.03
CA PRO A 59 6.71 2.08 -4.41
C PRO A 59 8.00 1.90 -5.22
N GLN A 60 9.06 2.64 -4.86
CA GLN A 60 10.38 2.57 -5.48
C GLN A 60 11.31 1.56 -4.79
N GLY A 61 10.84 0.87 -3.75
CA GLY A 61 11.60 -0.12 -2.99
C GLY A 61 12.09 -1.27 -3.85
N ALA A 62 13.28 -1.79 -3.51
CA ALA A 62 13.94 -2.83 -4.30
C ALA A 62 13.10 -4.12 -4.41
N SER A 63 12.28 -4.42 -3.41
CA SER A 63 11.40 -5.59 -3.39
C SER A 63 10.40 -5.61 -4.56
N PHE A 64 9.92 -4.43 -5.03
CA PHE A 64 8.96 -4.35 -6.13
C PHE A 64 9.52 -4.76 -7.49
N ARG A 65 10.85 -4.73 -7.68
CA ARG A 65 11.50 -5.24 -8.92
C ARG A 65 11.21 -6.71 -9.19
N MET A 66 10.78 -7.45 -8.17
CA MET A 66 10.43 -8.87 -8.29
C MET A 66 9.05 -9.09 -8.94
N ILE A 67 8.25 -8.03 -9.12
CA ILE A 67 6.85 -8.14 -9.52
C ILE A 67 6.44 -7.08 -10.56
N ASP A 68 7.29 -6.10 -10.88
CA ASP A 68 7.01 -4.97 -11.77
C ASP A 68 6.81 -5.38 -13.25
N ASP A 69 7.25 -6.57 -13.62
CA ASP A 69 7.01 -7.17 -14.92
C ASP A 69 5.61 -7.80 -15.07
N ILE A 70 4.89 -8.05 -13.97
CA ILE A 70 3.56 -8.68 -13.99
C ILE A 70 2.45 -7.84 -13.35
N LEU A 71 2.78 -6.91 -12.45
CA LEU A 71 1.82 -6.02 -11.78
C LEU A 71 2.24 -4.55 -11.87
N ILE A 72 1.27 -3.69 -12.14
CA ILE A 72 1.43 -2.24 -12.19
C ILE A 72 1.24 -1.67 -10.79
N ASN A 73 2.25 -0.96 -10.26
CA ASN A 73 2.15 -0.29 -8.97
C ASN A 73 1.43 1.05 -9.09
N MET A 74 0.21 1.13 -8.54
CA MET A 74 -0.64 2.33 -8.60
C MET A 74 -0.17 3.45 -7.68
N GLY A 75 0.69 3.16 -6.70
CA GLY A 75 1.21 4.14 -5.75
C GLY A 75 2.37 4.99 -6.28
N GLN A 76 2.97 4.64 -7.40
CA GLN A 76 4.21 5.26 -7.86
C GLN A 76 4.09 6.77 -8.05
N GLN A 77 3.10 7.23 -8.81
CA GLN A 77 2.87 8.66 -9.07
C GLN A 77 2.49 9.46 -7.81
N LEU A 78 1.74 8.85 -6.87
CA LEU A 78 1.41 9.48 -5.59
C LEU A 78 2.66 9.69 -4.75
N SER A 79 3.52 8.68 -4.65
CA SER A 79 4.79 8.74 -3.94
C SER A 79 5.75 9.79 -4.54
N GLU A 80 5.85 9.88 -5.86
CA GLU A 80 6.65 10.89 -6.58
C GLU A 80 6.19 12.33 -6.30
N ARG A 81 4.90 12.53 -6.02
CA ARG A 81 4.33 13.82 -5.59
C ARG A 81 4.52 14.10 -4.09
N GLY A 82 5.18 13.20 -3.34
CA GLY A 82 5.39 13.32 -1.90
C GLY A 82 4.14 13.01 -1.07
N GLU A 83 3.15 12.30 -1.66
CA GLU A 83 1.99 11.82 -0.95
C GLU A 83 2.27 10.49 -0.24
N GLY A 84 1.57 10.23 0.87
CA GLY A 84 1.78 9.02 1.64
C GLY A 84 0.57 8.62 2.47
N SER A 85 0.50 7.35 2.81
CA SER A 85 -0.52 6.77 3.68
C SER A 85 -0.14 6.83 5.16
N ILE A 86 1.15 6.86 5.48
CA ILE A 86 1.67 7.02 6.85
C ILE A 86 2.51 8.29 6.95
N ARG A 87 2.59 8.85 8.16
CA ARG A 87 3.48 9.98 8.42
C ARG A 87 4.50 9.62 9.48
N TYR A 88 5.77 9.59 9.09
CA TYR A 88 6.90 9.29 9.95
C TYR A 88 7.87 10.50 9.99
N GLU A 89 8.24 10.97 11.19
CA GLU A 89 9.14 12.11 11.40
C GLU A 89 8.82 13.35 10.55
N GLY A 90 7.52 13.65 10.41
CA GLY A 90 7.03 14.80 9.64
C GLY A 90 6.99 14.59 8.12
N LYS A 91 7.43 13.47 7.59
CA LYS A 91 7.39 13.12 6.16
C LYS A 91 6.25 12.14 5.89
N TRP A 92 5.61 12.30 4.75
CA TRP A 92 4.65 11.34 4.25
C TRP A 92 5.38 10.22 3.50
N GLU A 93 5.02 8.99 3.79
CA GLU A 93 5.52 7.79 3.11
C GLU A 93 4.33 6.96 2.62
N LEU A 94 4.40 6.47 1.39
CA LEU A 94 3.38 5.60 0.82
C LEU A 94 3.85 4.15 0.94
N ILE A 95 3.20 3.40 1.83
CA ILE A 95 3.48 1.98 2.06
C ILE A 95 2.25 1.10 1.88
N ASP A 96 1.06 1.72 1.85
CA ASP A 96 -0.21 1.08 1.52
C ASP A 96 -0.54 1.36 0.05
N MET A 97 -0.72 0.32 -0.77
CA MET A 97 -0.95 0.51 -2.19
C MET A 97 -1.72 -0.63 -2.85
N PHE A 98 -2.01 -0.43 -4.12
CA PHE A 98 -2.59 -1.42 -5.00
C PHE A 98 -1.61 -1.76 -6.12
N LEU A 99 -1.43 -3.06 -6.36
CA LEU A 99 -0.70 -3.60 -7.50
C LEU A 99 -1.71 -4.30 -8.40
N LEU A 100 -1.74 -3.93 -9.66
CA LEU A 100 -2.78 -4.37 -10.60
C LEU A 100 -2.19 -5.17 -11.75
N GLY A 101 -2.80 -6.29 -12.08
CA GLY A 101 -2.52 -7.02 -13.30
C GLY A 101 -2.88 -6.24 -14.56
N ALA A 102 -2.28 -6.57 -15.68
CA ALA A 102 -2.45 -5.88 -16.96
C ALA A 102 -3.92 -5.80 -17.47
N GLY A 103 -4.83 -6.61 -16.94
CA GLY A 103 -6.26 -6.50 -17.24
C GLY A 103 -6.93 -5.21 -16.76
N PHE A 104 -6.25 -4.46 -15.87
CA PHE A 104 -6.72 -3.20 -15.30
C PHE A 104 -5.95 -1.98 -15.80
N GLU A 105 -4.99 -2.15 -16.71
CA GLU A 105 -4.18 -1.06 -17.24
C GLU A 105 -5.06 0.03 -17.88
N GLY A 106 -4.81 1.29 -17.52
CA GLY A 106 -5.59 2.44 -17.97
C GLY A 106 -7.04 2.50 -17.48
N LYS A 107 -7.45 1.57 -16.59
CA LYS A 107 -8.83 1.44 -16.10
C LYS A 107 -8.95 1.62 -14.59
N ALA A 108 -7.94 2.13 -13.94
CA ALA A 108 -7.92 2.26 -12.50
C ALA A 108 -7.21 3.54 -12.06
N GLU A 109 -7.68 4.10 -10.95
CA GLU A 109 -7.06 5.22 -10.26
C GLU A 109 -6.94 4.90 -8.78
N MET A 110 -5.80 5.23 -8.17
CA MET A 110 -5.58 5.12 -6.74
C MET A 110 -5.56 6.50 -6.09
N ASP A 111 -6.12 6.61 -4.89
CA ASP A 111 -6.12 7.83 -4.10
C ASP A 111 -5.90 7.53 -2.62
N ILE A 112 -5.47 8.53 -1.84
CA ILE A 112 -5.27 8.47 -0.39
C ILE A 112 -6.33 9.32 0.29
N CYS A 113 -7.14 8.70 1.15
CA CYS A 113 -8.23 9.38 1.84
C CYS A 113 -7.75 10.07 3.11
N ARG A 114 -7.57 11.40 3.07
CA ARG A 114 -7.31 12.21 4.25
C ARG A 114 -8.62 12.70 4.85
N ILE A 115 -9.29 11.83 5.61
CA ILE A 115 -10.61 12.10 6.20
C ILE A 115 -10.41 12.98 7.45
N PRO A 116 -11.02 14.18 7.55
CA PRO A 116 -10.71 15.14 8.61
C PRO A 116 -10.81 14.60 10.03
N PHE A 117 -11.82 13.78 10.34
CA PHE A 117 -12.00 13.23 11.69
C PHE A 117 -10.99 12.11 12.04
N LEU A 118 -10.27 11.56 11.04
CA LEU A 118 -9.17 10.61 11.25
C LEU A 118 -7.82 11.30 11.39
N MET A 119 -7.77 12.63 11.27
CA MET A 119 -6.54 13.41 11.29
C MET A 119 -6.42 14.25 12.56
N VAL A 120 -5.21 14.47 12.99
CA VAL A 120 -4.87 15.33 14.13
C VAL A 120 -3.67 16.20 13.77
N ARG A 121 -3.58 17.41 14.37
CA ARG A 121 -2.38 18.25 14.25
C ARG A 121 -1.16 17.49 14.77
N ASP A 122 -0.09 17.47 14.00
CA ASP A 122 1.18 16.91 14.47
C ASP A 122 1.80 17.86 15.51
N SER A 123 2.07 17.34 16.70
CA SER A 123 2.63 18.14 17.80
C SER A 123 4.14 18.36 17.68
N LYS A 124 4.82 17.60 16.82
CA LYS A 124 6.28 17.65 16.66
C LYS A 124 6.71 18.31 15.35
N HIS A 125 5.87 18.22 14.31
CA HIS A 125 6.19 18.71 12.96
C HIS A 125 5.03 19.54 12.39
N PRO A 126 5.28 20.50 11.49
CA PRO A 126 4.22 21.26 10.82
C PRO A 126 3.23 20.35 10.08
N GLY A 127 1.92 20.63 10.19
CA GLY A 127 0.85 19.94 9.46
C GLY A 127 0.05 18.96 10.30
N VAL A 128 -0.57 17.99 9.63
CA VAL A 128 -1.45 16.98 10.23
C VAL A 128 -0.93 15.58 10.01
N ARG A 129 -1.33 14.66 10.88
CA ARG A 129 -1.02 13.23 10.77
C ARG A 129 -2.26 12.39 11.10
N PRO A 130 -2.31 11.12 10.73
CA PRO A 130 -3.36 10.23 11.19
C PRO A 130 -3.43 10.16 12.71
N LEU A 131 -4.66 10.10 13.24
CA LEU A 131 -4.91 9.92 14.66
C LEU A 131 -4.80 8.43 14.99
N ARG A 132 -3.61 8.02 15.44
CA ARG A 132 -3.30 6.63 15.78
C ARG A 132 -4.04 6.17 17.05
N THR A 133 -4.23 4.88 17.19
CA THR A 133 -4.87 4.26 18.36
C THR A 133 -4.01 4.43 19.60
N TYR A 134 -2.70 4.28 19.46
CA TYR A 134 -1.73 4.35 20.58
C TYR A 134 -0.59 5.32 20.28
N SER A 135 -0.04 5.91 21.34
CA SER A 135 1.22 6.66 21.33
C SER A 135 2.15 6.04 22.36
N GLY A 136 3.09 5.20 21.89
CA GLY A 136 3.78 4.26 22.78
C GLY A 136 2.75 3.33 23.44
N PRO A 137 2.84 3.08 24.76
CA PRO A 137 1.87 2.24 25.47
C PRO A 137 0.53 2.94 25.76
N ARG A 138 0.43 4.26 25.55
CA ARG A 138 -0.76 5.04 25.90
C ARG A 138 -1.81 4.97 24.80
N TYR A 139 -3.02 4.52 25.14
CA TYR A 139 -4.21 4.64 24.29
C TYR A 139 -4.63 6.11 24.14
N ILE A 140 -4.83 6.58 22.92
CA ILE A 140 -5.21 7.96 22.61
C ILE A 140 -6.48 8.09 21.78
N GLY A 141 -7.18 6.98 21.55
CA GLY A 141 -8.54 6.96 21.01
C GLY A 141 -8.64 7.15 19.49
N GLY A 142 -7.55 7.07 18.76
CA GLY A 142 -7.58 7.06 17.30
C GLY A 142 -7.88 5.68 16.71
N ILE A 143 -7.94 5.62 15.38
CA ILE A 143 -8.33 4.41 14.66
C ILE A 143 -7.09 3.75 14.02
N SER A 144 -6.25 4.52 13.32
CA SER A 144 -5.07 4.01 12.63
C SER A 144 -4.02 5.12 12.48
N ASP A 145 -2.77 4.75 12.39
CA ASP A 145 -1.67 5.63 11.98
C ASP A 145 -1.47 5.67 10.47
N HIS A 146 -2.31 4.95 9.71
CA HIS A 146 -2.38 5.01 8.26
C HIS A 146 -3.65 5.73 7.78
N CYS A 147 -3.55 6.45 6.68
CA CYS A 147 -4.69 6.93 5.92
C CYS A 147 -5.25 5.78 5.07
N PRO A 148 -6.58 5.64 4.94
CA PRO A 148 -7.15 4.70 4.00
C PRO A 148 -6.73 5.01 2.56
N VAL A 149 -6.51 3.96 1.78
CA VAL A 149 -6.27 4.04 0.33
C VAL A 149 -7.47 3.49 -0.42
N VAL A 150 -7.78 4.08 -1.56
CA VAL A 150 -8.94 3.72 -2.40
C VAL A 150 -8.49 3.44 -3.82
N LEU A 151 -9.02 2.37 -4.40
CA LEU A 151 -8.91 2.06 -5.81
C LEU A 151 -10.27 2.28 -6.48
N LYS A 152 -10.29 3.09 -7.51
CA LYS A 152 -11.44 3.27 -8.40
C LYS A 152 -11.19 2.50 -9.69
N LEU A 153 -12.09 1.59 -10.02
CA LEU A 153 -12.07 0.92 -11.33
C LEU A 153 -13.02 1.67 -12.27
N MET A 154 -12.49 2.10 -13.40
CA MET A 154 -13.27 2.76 -14.45
C MET A 154 -13.90 1.72 -15.38
N LYS A 155 -15.04 2.08 -15.97
CA LYS A 155 -15.75 1.22 -16.93
C LYS A 155 -15.11 1.27 -18.31
#